data_6f0c056a6580fdbc993a0b4d56c75630
#
_entry.id   6f0c056a6580fdbc993a0b4d56c75630
#
_cell.length_a   1.000
_cell.length_b   1.000
_cell.length_c   1.000
_cell.angle_alpha   90.00
_cell.angle_beta   90.00
_cell.angle_gamma   90.00
#
_symmetry.space_group_name_H-M   'P 1'
#
loop_
_entity.id
_entity.type
_entity.pdbx_description
1 polymer ?
#
loop_
_entity_poly.entity_id
_entity_poly.type
_entity_poly.pdbx_seq_one_letter_code
_entity_poly.pdbx_strand_id
1 'polypeptide(L)'
;MTDELVRALRAEGGTLARLTRKDGRSSSQPSPAQTAAAGPRLAGREAEYHLLLEMIFEGSLLHYGTPRVVHTDDRDLALLLGDQLYALGLARLARLGDLDAVATLADVISGLAQAHAEGDPGRVPDIWEAGAKAIGWGDGGAS
;
A
#
# COMPACT_ATOMS: atom_id res chain seq x y z
N MET A 1 -5.98 7.46 7.64
CA MET A 1 -5.68 8.86 7.39
C MET A 1 -4.60 8.99 6.37
N THR A 2 -4.81 9.90 5.44
CA THR A 2 -3.91 10.03 4.30
C THR A 2 -3.00 11.26 4.39
N ASP A 3 -3.04 12.02 5.48
CA ASP A 3 -2.28 13.27 5.60
C ASP A 3 -0.78 13.04 5.53
N GLU A 4 -0.27 12.01 6.20
CA GLU A 4 1.15 11.69 6.16
C GLU A 4 1.56 11.19 4.79
N LEU A 5 0.69 10.42 4.13
CA LEU A 5 0.93 9.96 2.78
C LEU A 5 1.07 11.17 1.84
N VAL A 6 0.14 12.11 1.89
CA VAL A 6 0.19 13.32 1.06
C VAL A 6 1.50 14.06 1.29
N ARG A 7 1.89 14.24 2.55
CA ARG A 7 3.12 14.94 2.89
C ARG A 7 4.35 14.26 2.33
N ALA A 8 4.41 12.94 2.49
CA ALA A 8 5.54 12.15 1.99
C ALA A 8 5.63 12.19 0.47
N LEU A 9 4.50 12.09 -0.22
CA LEU A 9 4.50 12.10 -1.68
C LEU A 9 4.87 13.48 -2.23
N ARG A 10 4.44 14.53 -1.58
CA ARG A 10 4.85 15.89 -1.97
C ARG A 10 6.35 16.11 -1.78
N ALA A 11 6.92 15.48 -0.77
CA ALA A 11 8.36 15.56 -0.52
C ALA A 11 9.17 14.83 -1.59
N GLU A 12 8.60 13.85 -2.28
CA GLU A 12 9.29 13.15 -3.35
C GLU A 12 9.55 14.02 -4.57
N GLY A 13 8.73 15.04 -4.78
CA GLY A 13 8.88 15.93 -5.93
C GLY A 13 8.41 15.31 -7.23
N GLY A 14 8.63 16.03 -8.32
CA GLY A 14 8.33 15.54 -9.66
C GLY A 14 6.84 15.40 -9.94
N THR A 15 6.51 14.55 -10.90
CA THR A 15 5.15 14.33 -11.35
C THR A 15 4.27 13.80 -10.23
N LEU A 16 4.82 12.88 -9.43
CA LEU A 16 4.07 12.32 -8.31
C LEU A 16 3.60 13.40 -7.35
N ALA A 17 4.50 14.30 -6.94
CA ALA A 17 4.17 15.40 -6.04
C ALA A 17 3.11 16.32 -6.64
N ARG A 18 3.27 16.62 -7.93
CA ARG A 18 2.37 17.56 -8.62
C ARG A 18 0.94 17.02 -8.70
N LEU A 19 0.77 15.71 -8.80
CA LEU A 19 -0.53 15.07 -8.93
C LEU A 19 -1.12 14.61 -7.59
N THR A 20 -0.41 14.84 -6.50
CA THR A 20 -0.87 14.46 -5.15
C THR A 20 -1.73 15.57 -4.57
N ARG A 21 -2.95 15.22 -4.18
CA ARG A 21 -3.89 16.14 -3.56
C ARG A 21 -4.58 15.47 -2.38
N LYS A 22 -4.83 16.24 -1.36
CA LYS A 22 -5.60 15.74 -0.23
C LYS A 22 -7.05 15.54 -0.69
N ASP A 23 -7.54 14.31 -0.49
CA ASP A 23 -8.93 14.00 -0.76
C ASP A 23 -9.72 14.26 0.53
N GLY A 24 -10.81 14.99 0.42
CA GLY A 24 -11.69 15.24 1.57
C GLY A 24 -12.50 14.02 1.98
N ARG A 25 -12.44 12.93 1.20
CA ARG A 25 -13.22 11.74 1.52
C ARG A 25 -12.45 10.87 2.51
N SER A 26 -13.16 10.40 3.52
CA SER A 26 -12.62 9.39 4.40
C SER A 26 -13.41 8.10 4.17
N SER A 27 -12.68 6.99 4.08
CA SER A 27 -13.31 5.68 4.03
C SER A 27 -13.71 5.27 5.43
N SER A 28 -14.89 4.67 5.57
CA SER A 28 -15.31 4.11 6.85
C SER A 28 -14.60 2.80 7.15
N GLN A 29 -13.96 2.18 6.16
CA GLN A 29 -13.27 0.92 6.35
C GLN A 29 -11.80 1.16 6.61
N PRO A 30 -11.17 0.41 7.53
CA PRO A 30 -9.74 0.54 7.77
C PRO A 30 -8.97 0.10 6.53
N SER A 31 -7.88 0.81 6.25
CA SER A 31 -6.95 0.40 5.18
C SER A 31 -6.11 -0.78 5.67
N PRO A 32 -5.47 -1.50 4.73
CA PRO A 32 -4.52 -2.55 5.13
C PRO A 32 -3.42 -2.03 6.06
N ALA A 33 -3.02 -0.76 5.89
CA ALA A 33 -2.02 -0.14 6.74
C ALA A 33 -2.50 -0.03 8.19
N GLN A 34 -3.75 0.36 8.39
CA GLN A 34 -4.33 0.45 9.73
C GLN A 34 -4.44 -0.93 10.38
N THR A 35 -4.83 -1.92 9.60
CA THR A 35 -4.93 -3.29 10.11
C THR A 35 -3.57 -3.81 10.55
N ALA A 36 -2.56 -3.68 9.72
CA ALA A 36 -1.21 -4.17 10.06
C ALA A 36 -0.64 -3.44 11.27
N ALA A 37 -0.85 -2.12 11.35
CA ALA A 37 -0.28 -1.31 12.42
C ALA A 37 -0.83 -1.68 13.80
N ALA A 38 -1.98 -2.32 13.85
CA ALA A 38 -2.53 -2.82 15.11
C ALA A 38 -1.82 -4.07 15.63
N GLY A 39 -0.98 -4.71 14.83
CA GLY A 39 -0.34 -5.95 15.21
C GLY A 39 0.91 -5.75 16.06
N PRO A 40 1.21 -6.71 16.95
CA PRO A 40 2.31 -6.58 17.88
C PRO A 40 3.70 -6.59 17.26
N ARG A 41 3.87 -7.16 16.05
CA ARG A 41 5.16 -7.14 15.38
C ARG A 41 5.63 -5.73 15.08
N LEU A 42 4.71 -4.79 14.93
CA LEU A 42 5.02 -3.42 14.54
C LEU A 42 5.10 -2.47 15.72
N ALA A 43 5.03 -2.97 16.94
CA ALA A 43 5.05 -2.15 18.15
C ALA A 43 6.30 -1.26 18.15
N GLY A 44 6.09 0.04 18.34
CA GLY A 44 7.15 1.03 18.31
C GLY A 44 7.52 1.54 16.93
N ARG A 45 6.99 0.94 15.86
CA ARG A 45 7.29 1.32 14.47
C ARG A 45 6.03 1.49 13.65
N GLU A 46 4.90 1.67 14.30
CA GLU A 46 3.59 1.71 13.63
C GLU A 46 3.55 2.78 12.54
N ALA A 47 4.07 3.97 12.83
CA ALA A 47 4.01 5.08 11.88
C ALA A 47 4.79 4.78 10.60
N GLU A 48 5.97 4.15 10.73
CA GLU A 48 6.80 3.83 9.58
C GLU A 48 6.11 2.80 8.67
N TYR A 49 5.58 1.74 9.27
CA TYR A 49 4.88 0.71 8.50
C TYR A 49 3.57 1.23 7.93
N HIS A 50 2.86 2.06 8.68
CA HIS A 50 1.62 2.65 8.19
C HIS A 50 1.88 3.44 6.90
N LEU A 51 2.92 4.27 6.88
CA LEU A 51 3.23 5.09 5.72
C LEU A 51 3.59 4.25 4.50
N LEU A 52 4.51 3.28 4.66
CA LEU A 52 4.92 2.48 3.51
C LEU A 52 3.78 1.60 2.97
N LEU A 53 2.93 1.09 3.86
CA LEU A 53 1.77 0.31 3.43
C LEU A 53 0.74 1.18 2.73
N GLU A 54 0.56 2.42 3.18
CA GLU A 54 -0.31 3.37 2.49
C GLU A 54 0.22 3.68 1.08
N MET A 55 1.54 3.78 0.90
CA MET A 55 2.13 3.98 -0.43
C MET A 55 1.79 2.82 -1.35
N ILE A 56 1.97 1.59 -0.87
CA ILE A 56 1.73 0.40 -1.69
C ILE A 56 0.23 0.26 -1.98
N PHE A 57 -0.61 0.54 -0.99
CA PHE A 57 -2.05 0.48 -1.18
C PHE A 57 -2.51 1.51 -2.22
N GLU A 58 -2.02 2.75 -2.12
CA GLU A 58 -2.33 3.77 -3.13
C GLU A 58 -1.86 3.34 -4.53
N GLY A 59 -0.68 2.72 -4.60
CA GLY A 59 -0.19 2.15 -5.86
C GLY A 59 -1.14 1.14 -6.44
N SER A 60 -1.70 0.26 -5.63
CA SER A 60 -2.67 -0.73 -6.09
C SER A 60 -3.96 -0.07 -6.60
N LEU A 61 -4.39 1.01 -5.96
CA LEU A 61 -5.57 1.74 -6.40
C LEU A 61 -5.33 2.45 -7.73
N LEU A 62 -4.11 2.92 -7.99
CA LEU A 62 -3.76 3.48 -9.29
C LEU A 62 -3.79 2.44 -10.39
N HIS A 63 -3.46 1.18 -10.07
CA HIS A 63 -3.51 0.10 -11.05
C HIS A 63 -4.94 -0.44 -11.27
N TYR A 64 -5.70 -0.61 -10.20
CA TYR A 64 -6.90 -1.43 -10.27
C TYR A 64 -8.16 -0.77 -9.72
N GLY A 65 -8.04 0.36 -9.04
CA GLY A 65 -9.19 0.93 -8.33
C GLY A 65 -9.30 2.43 -8.50
N THR A 66 -9.74 3.09 -7.45
CA THR A 66 -9.89 4.53 -7.41
C THR A 66 -8.90 5.11 -6.41
N PRO A 67 -7.87 5.83 -6.88
CA PRO A 67 -6.88 6.41 -5.98
C PRO A 67 -7.50 7.41 -5.02
N ARG A 68 -6.88 7.53 -3.85
CA ARG A 68 -7.36 8.45 -2.81
C ARG A 68 -6.67 9.81 -2.86
N VAL A 69 -5.38 9.83 -3.20
CA VAL A 69 -4.58 11.05 -3.12
C VAL A 69 -3.80 11.40 -4.38
N VAL A 70 -3.49 10.43 -5.24
CA VAL A 70 -2.80 10.67 -6.51
C VAL A 70 -3.82 10.61 -7.64
N HIS A 71 -4.03 11.74 -8.33
CA HIS A 71 -5.12 11.86 -9.28
C HIS A 71 -4.62 12.20 -10.67
N THR A 72 -4.97 11.36 -11.65
CA THR A 72 -4.70 11.61 -13.06
C THR A 72 -5.74 10.91 -13.90
N ASP A 73 -6.09 11.51 -15.03
CA ASP A 73 -6.98 10.88 -16.01
C ASP A 73 -6.19 10.07 -17.04
N ASP A 74 -4.87 10.17 -17.03
CA ASP A 74 -4.01 9.46 -17.98
C ASP A 74 -3.75 8.06 -17.45
N ARG A 75 -4.29 7.06 -18.14
CA ARG A 75 -4.19 5.66 -17.72
C ARG A 75 -2.76 5.17 -17.65
N ASP A 76 -1.95 5.51 -18.66
CA ASP A 76 -0.55 5.07 -18.68
C ASP A 76 0.23 5.70 -17.54
N LEU A 77 -0.03 6.97 -17.27
CA LEU A 77 0.62 7.66 -16.17
C LEU A 77 0.20 7.08 -14.81
N ALA A 78 -1.08 6.71 -14.67
CA ALA A 78 -1.55 6.06 -13.45
C ALA A 78 -0.78 4.77 -13.17
N LEU A 79 -0.55 3.97 -14.20
CA LEU A 79 0.21 2.72 -14.04
C LEU A 79 1.66 2.98 -13.64
N LEU A 80 2.29 3.96 -14.28
CA LEU A 80 3.67 4.33 -13.93
C LEU A 80 3.79 4.86 -12.50
N LEU A 81 2.86 5.71 -12.09
CA LEU A 81 2.86 6.24 -10.73
C LEU A 81 2.57 5.16 -9.70
N GLY A 82 1.70 4.21 -10.04
CA GLY A 82 1.44 3.06 -9.19
C GLY A 82 2.69 2.23 -8.96
N ASP A 83 3.44 1.97 -10.03
CA ASP A 83 4.71 1.25 -9.92
C ASP A 83 5.73 2.03 -9.09
N GLN A 84 5.76 3.36 -9.23
CA GLN A 84 6.64 4.19 -8.43
C GLN A 84 6.29 4.09 -6.94
N LEU A 85 5.00 4.07 -6.61
CA LEU A 85 4.56 3.93 -5.23
C LEU A 85 4.90 2.56 -4.65
N TYR A 86 4.77 1.50 -5.43
CA TYR A 86 5.23 0.18 -5.02
C TYR A 86 6.71 0.22 -4.68
N ALA A 87 7.51 0.79 -5.57
CA ALA A 87 8.95 0.87 -5.38
C ALA A 87 9.32 1.69 -4.13
N LEU A 88 8.65 2.82 -3.92
CA LEU A 88 8.91 3.66 -2.76
C LEU A 88 8.58 2.94 -1.44
N GLY A 89 7.44 2.29 -1.39
CA GLY A 89 7.04 1.54 -0.20
C GLY A 89 7.97 0.38 0.10
N LEU A 90 8.31 -0.39 -0.92
CA LEU A 90 9.22 -1.53 -0.75
C LEU A 90 10.64 -1.08 -0.37
N ALA A 91 11.10 0.04 -0.92
CA ALA A 91 12.42 0.58 -0.57
C ALA A 91 12.47 1.01 0.91
N ARG A 92 11.40 1.63 1.40
CA ARG A 92 11.34 2.01 2.82
C ARG A 92 11.37 0.76 3.70
N LEU A 93 10.63 -0.26 3.32
CA LEU A 93 10.58 -1.51 4.06
C LEU A 93 11.93 -2.21 4.07
N ALA A 94 12.62 -2.22 2.93
CA ALA A 94 13.94 -2.81 2.83
C ALA A 94 14.93 -2.13 3.77
N ARG A 95 14.83 -0.81 3.93
CA ARG A 95 15.68 -0.08 4.86
C ARG A 95 15.42 -0.44 6.32
N LEU A 96 14.19 -0.85 6.63
CA LEU A 96 13.88 -1.36 7.96
C LEU A 96 14.43 -2.77 8.22
N GLY A 97 14.86 -3.45 7.17
CA GLY A 97 15.46 -4.77 7.29
C GLY A 97 14.47 -5.92 7.49
N ASP A 98 13.19 -5.68 7.29
CA ASP A 98 12.16 -6.70 7.52
C ASP A 98 11.92 -7.48 6.22
N LEU A 99 12.77 -8.48 5.98
CA LEU A 99 12.72 -9.26 4.75
C LEU A 99 11.46 -10.11 4.65
N ASP A 100 10.92 -10.55 5.78
CA ASP A 100 9.67 -11.32 5.77
C ASP A 100 8.52 -10.46 5.26
N ALA A 101 8.45 -9.21 5.69
CA ALA A 101 7.42 -8.30 5.21
C ALA A 101 7.62 -7.93 3.74
N VAL A 102 8.87 -7.81 3.28
CA VAL A 102 9.14 -7.60 1.85
C VAL A 102 8.57 -8.75 1.03
N ALA A 103 8.84 -10.00 1.44
CA ALA A 103 8.32 -11.16 0.75
C ALA A 103 6.79 -11.19 0.77
N THR A 104 6.19 -10.87 1.92
CA THR A 104 4.74 -10.83 2.05
C THR A 104 4.13 -9.81 1.08
N LEU A 105 4.69 -8.60 1.01
CA LEU A 105 4.15 -7.58 0.12
C LEU A 105 4.37 -7.89 -1.35
N ALA A 106 5.50 -8.53 -1.68
CA ALA A 106 5.70 -9.01 -3.05
C ALA A 106 4.62 -10.01 -3.43
N ASP A 107 4.26 -10.92 -2.52
CA ASP A 107 3.18 -11.87 -2.76
C ASP A 107 1.82 -11.18 -2.89
N VAL A 108 1.57 -10.15 -2.08
CA VAL A 108 0.33 -9.37 -2.20
C VAL A 108 0.26 -8.72 -3.59
N ILE A 109 1.31 -8.04 -4.01
CA ILE A 109 1.33 -7.36 -5.32
C ILE A 109 1.11 -8.38 -6.45
N SER A 110 1.77 -9.53 -6.39
CA SER A 110 1.58 -10.59 -7.38
C SER A 110 0.18 -11.16 -7.35
N GLY A 111 -0.37 -11.37 -6.15
CA GLY A 111 -1.72 -11.89 -5.98
C GLY A 111 -2.79 -10.94 -6.53
N LEU A 112 -2.60 -9.65 -6.32
CA LEU A 112 -3.52 -8.65 -6.87
C LEU A 112 -3.50 -8.67 -8.39
N ALA A 113 -2.32 -8.73 -8.99
CA ALA A 113 -2.18 -8.80 -10.43
C ALA A 113 -2.85 -10.05 -10.98
N GLN A 114 -2.63 -11.18 -10.32
CA GLN A 114 -3.23 -12.45 -10.74
C GLN A 114 -4.75 -12.43 -10.65
N ALA A 115 -5.29 -11.91 -9.54
CA ALA A 115 -6.74 -11.83 -9.35
C ALA A 115 -7.39 -11.00 -10.46
N HIS A 116 -6.79 -9.87 -10.81
CA HIS A 116 -7.32 -9.03 -11.87
C HIS A 116 -7.16 -9.68 -13.24
N ALA A 117 -6.03 -10.34 -13.50
CA ALA A 117 -5.80 -11.03 -14.77
C ALA A 117 -6.79 -12.17 -14.99
N GLU A 118 -7.21 -12.83 -13.91
CA GLU A 118 -8.16 -13.93 -13.97
C GLU A 118 -9.62 -13.46 -13.95
N GLY A 119 -9.85 -12.16 -13.87
CA GLY A 119 -11.21 -11.63 -13.81
C GLY A 119 -11.91 -11.88 -12.48
N ASP A 120 -11.15 -12.01 -11.41
CA ASP A 120 -11.67 -12.31 -10.09
C ASP A 120 -11.25 -11.24 -9.05
N PRO A 121 -11.70 -9.97 -9.23
CA PRO A 121 -11.32 -8.91 -8.30
C PRO A 121 -11.92 -9.07 -6.90
N GLY A 122 -12.89 -9.96 -6.73
CA GLY A 122 -13.46 -10.25 -5.42
C GLY A 122 -12.45 -10.84 -4.44
N ARG A 123 -11.34 -11.37 -4.94
CA ARG A 123 -10.27 -11.89 -4.08
C ARG A 123 -9.38 -10.80 -3.45
N VAL A 124 -9.46 -9.57 -3.97
CA VAL A 124 -8.57 -8.49 -3.56
C VAL A 124 -8.64 -8.19 -2.05
N PRO A 125 -9.83 -8.04 -1.44
CA PRO A 125 -9.89 -7.79 -0.01
C PRO A 125 -9.23 -8.89 0.83
N ASP A 126 -9.42 -10.14 0.46
CA ASP A 126 -8.83 -11.27 1.19
C ASP A 126 -7.32 -11.30 1.06
N ILE A 127 -6.79 -10.96 -0.12
CA ILE A 127 -5.34 -10.89 -0.33
C ILE A 127 -4.73 -9.84 0.58
N TRP A 128 -5.33 -8.65 0.61
CA TRP A 128 -4.84 -7.58 1.48
C TRP A 128 -4.96 -7.92 2.96
N GLU A 129 -6.08 -8.54 3.35
CA GLU A 129 -6.28 -8.92 4.75
C GLU A 129 -5.23 -9.92 5.21
N ALA A 130 -4.98 -10.95 4.40
CA ALA A 130 -3.97 -11.94 4.73
C ALA A 130 -2.57 -11.31 4.83
N GLY A 131 -2.24 -10.43 3.89
CA GLY A 131 -0.95 -9.74 3.90
C GLY A 131 -0.79 -8.82 5.11
N ALA A 132 -1.81 -8.04 5.41
CA ALA A 132 -1.76 -7.13 6.56
C ALA A 132 -1.61 -7.90 7.87
N LYS A 133 -2.31 -9.01 8.01
CA LYS A 133 -2.19 -9.85 9.19
C LYS A 133 -0.81 -10.48 9.31
N ALA A 134 -0.25 -10.96 8.21
CA ALA A 134 1.10 -11.52 8.23
C ALA A 134 2.13 -10.49 8.67
N ILE A 135 2.00 -9.26 8.19
CA ILE A 135 2.92 -8.19 8.57
C ILE A 135 2.75 -7.80 10.03
N GLY A 136 1.52 -7.64 10.49
CA GLY A 136 1.25 -7.20 11.85
C GLY A 136 1.47 -8.28 12.91
N TRP A 137 1.14 -9.53 12.60
CA TRP A 137 1.15 -10.62 13.58
C TRP A 137 2.11 -11.76 13.25
N GLY A 138 2.65 -11.80 12.05
CA GLY A 138 3.52 -12.88 11.58
C GLY A 138 2.73 -13.92 10.81
N ASP A 139 3.48 -14.70 9.99
CA ASP A 139 2.91 -15.76 9.26
C ASP A 139 2.42 -16.80 10.20
N GLY A 140 1.26 -17.01 10.09
CA GLY A 140 0.58 -17.89 10.79
C GLY A 140 1.13 -18.84 11.53
N GLY A 141 2.02 -18.82 11.26
CA GLY A 141 2.50 -19.55 12.00
C GLY A 141 1.80 -19.66 13.10
N ALA A 142 1.56 -19.35 12.97
CA ALA A 142 1.23 -19.56 13.79
C ALA A 142 0.54 -19.93 14.48
N SER A 143 0.41 -19.85 14.37
CA SER A 143 -0.25 -20.40 15.12
C SER A 143 -0.77 -20.22 15.74
#